data_110e422e47ee9f0f18e685d8e7cbbf58
#
_entry.id   110e422e47ee9f0f18e685d8e7cbbf58
#
_cell.length_a   1.000
_cell.length_b   1.000
_cell.length_c   1.000
_cell.angle_alpha   90.00
_cell.angle_beta   90.00
_cell.angle_gamma   90.00
#
_symmetry.space_group_name_H-M   'P 1'
#
loop_
_entity.id
_entity.type
_entity.pdbx_description
1 polymer ?
#
loop_
_entity_poly.entity_id
_entity_poly.type
_entity_poly.pdbx_seq_one_letter_code
_entity_poly.pdbx_strand_id
1 'polypeptide(L)'
;MFSGPQIEPWTCQPGALDKQCDAPPRIQYLYESTNPALTGLQPYDPKDPPSDVAMTTTDAGLKVPFIVREETGFEDRDRYRIEVLDQPGKPWQPWAPQPQWNHKLLIMGGFDCITAFGVSTPPFSDPLGGTAIPDSSQVALGLGFAVLGTALDDSEVDCNPALQAESLVMAKEHLVDEFGPISYTIGTGCSGGSLSQQWVANAYPGIYQGIIVQCSFPDAGSTGQQIIDYEALGNYFANASGWNVAQEAEVDGTGLADFANATVSAAAFYPFVEPNRTGCTDISAAQEYNAQTNPGGVRCGIDDWDINLLGPQPGSVWDAQEKALDRGFAGSPIDNVGVQYGLAALNAGEITPQQFVDLNASVGGFNIDWQPSARRMAADEPALANAYRDGIINEANNMNQVAIIDLRGPNDPGLAHDTYRSFAVRARLDRDFGTHANQVIWEGPVSLLGDPYYDNQALEAMDRWLAAVARDHSGRALPQEIISDKLANITDQCSNGTGTKLTSTLCPSSVVPVYSTPRMVAGEAITTDQNKCALVPLNRGSYKVGFTNAQWAALQKAFPTGVCDYSKPGVSQQPTVPWLTYQTPAGKVIYGGRALGAPPVSVPFGPPARDRGRGHRR
;
A
#
# COMPACT_ATOMS: atom_id res chain seq x y z
N MET A 1 -11.79 -9.75 -15.96
CA MET A 1 -10.38 -9.89 -15.61
C MET A 1 -9.99 -11.34 -15.70
N PHE A 2 -8.75 -11.64 -15.91
CA PHE A 2 -8.34 -13.00 -16.18
C PHE A 2 -6.86 -13.23 -15.86
N SER A 3 -6.59 -14.02 -14.83
CA SER A 3 -5.24 -14.38 -14.42
C SER A 3 -4.59 -15.45 -15.31
N GLY A 4 -5.40 -16.26 -15.98
CA GLY A 4 -4.91 -17.40 -16.75
C GLY A 4 -4.48 -18.60 -15.89
N PRO A 5 -3.97 -19.67 -16.51
CA PRO A 5 -3.46 -20.81 -15.79
C PRO A 5 -2.24 -20.43 -14.94
N GLN A 6 -2.16 -20.95 -13.73
CA GLN A 6 -1.00 -20.75 -12.87
C GLN A 6 0.22 -21.50 -13.44
N ILE A 7 1.39 -20.89 -13.31
CA ILE A 7 2.66 -21.47 -13.77
C ILE A 7 3.60 -21.67 -12.58
N GLU A 8 4.54 -22.62 -12.74
CA GLU A 8 5.55 -22.87 -11.72
C GLU A 8 6.29 -21.55 -11.34
N PRO A 9 6.60 -21.32 -10.04
CA PRO A 9 6.48 -22.32 -8.95
C PRO A 9 5.13 -22.33 -8.20
N TRP A 10 4.10 -21.64 -8.67
CA TRP A 10 2.79 -21.60 -8.00
C TRP A 10 2.20 -23.01 -7.83
N THR A 11 1.63 -23.26 -6.65
CA THR A 11 1.00 -24.54 -6.32
C THR A 11 -0.41 -24.34 -5.77
N CYS A 12 -1.42 -24.89 -6.45
CA CYS A 12 -2.79 -24.89 -5.97
C CYS A 12 -2.97 -25.74 -4.70
N GLN A 13 -4.06 -25.48 -3.97
CA GLN A 13 -4.49 -26.29 -2.84
C GLN A 13 -4.78 -27.74 -3.27
N PRO A 14 -4.64 -28.73 -2.36
CA PRO A 14 -5.07 -30.10 -2.61
C PRO A 14 -6.56 -30.15 -2.97
N GLY A 15 -6.91 -30.80 -4.08
CA GLY A 15 -8.29 -30.93 -4.52
C GLY A 15 -8.80 -29.80 -5.40
N ALA A 16 -7.91 -28.92 -5.90
CA ALA A 16 -8.27 -27.94 -6.92
C ALA A 16 -8.97 -28.57 -8.11
N LEU A 17 -10.02 -27.91 -8.60
CA LEU A 17 -10.86 -28.41 -9.69
C LEU A 17 -10.21 -28.19 -11.06
N ASP A 18 -9.39 -27.16 -11.18
CA ASP A 18 -8.74 -26.75 -12.42
C ASP A 18 -7.36 -26.08 -12.18
N LYS A 19 -6.80 -25.48 -13.24
CA LYS A 19 -5.49 -24.82 -13.21
C LYS A 19 -5.56 -23.38 -12.67
N GLN A 20 -6.74 -22.84 -12.43
CA GLN A 20 -6.99 -21.58 -11.78
C GLN A 20 -7.09 -21.71 -10.25
N CYS A 21 -6.92 -22.94 -9.75
CA CYS A 21 -7.00 -23.27 -8.33
C CYS A 21 -8.41 -23.20 -7.72
N ASP A 22 -9.45 -23.27 -8.54
CA ASP A 22 -10.84 -23.22 -8.07
C ASP A 22 -11.18 -24.37 -7.12
N ALA A 23 -12.03 -24.09 -6.14
CA ALA A 23 -12.63 -25.08 -5.24
C ALA A 23 -14.04 -24.63 -4.82
N PRO A 24 -14.95 -25.57 -4.47
CA PRO A 24 -16.25 -25.19 -3.96
C PRO A 24 -16.13 -24.33 -2.69
N PRO A 25 -16.96 -23.29 -2.53
CA PRO A 25 -16.94 -22.46 -1.32
C PRO A 25 -17.34 -23.30 -0.10
N ARG A 26 -16.74 -22.98 1.03
CA ARG A 26 -17.05 -23.56 2.33
C ARG A 26 -17.79 -22.52 3.17
N ILE A 27 -18.92 -22.92 3.74
CA ILE A 27 -19.71 -22.09 4.64
C ILE A 27 -19.61 -22.66 6.05
N GLN A 28 -19.36 -21.79 7.04
CA GLN A 28 -19.47 -22.10 8.45
C GLN A 28 -20.20 -20.98 9.20
N TYR A 29 -20.62 -21.29 10.41
CA TYR A 29 -21.21 -20.29 11.30
C TYR A 29 -20.33 -20.10 12.51
N LEU A 30 -20.21 -18.86 12.92
CA LEU A 30 -19.46 -18.43 14.08
C LEU A 30 -20.38 -17.59 14.99
N TYR A 31 -20.01 -17.38 16.24
CA TYR A 31 -20.76 -16.49 17.14
C TYR A 31 -19.83 -15.78 18.11
N GLU A 32 -20.23 -14.62 18.59
CA GLU A 32 -19.60 -13.96 19.72
C GLU A 32 -20.19 -14.51 21.02
N SER A 33 -19.30 -14.93 21.93
CA SER A 33 -19.70 -15.47 23.23
C SER A 33 -19.82 -14.38 24.28
N THR A 34 -20.82 -14.49 25.17
CA THR A 34 -20.90 -13.67 26.40
C THR A 34 -19.93 -14.13 27.48
N ASN A 35 -19.22 -15.25 27.30
CA ASN A 35 -18.21 -15.74 28.21
C ASN A 35 -16.89 -14.97 28.04
N PRO A 36 -16.47 -14.13 29.01
CA PRO A 36 -15.26 -13.30 28.83
C PRO A 36 -13.94 -14.10 28.81
N ALA A 37 -13.98 -15.40 29.05
CA ALA A 37 -12.82 -16.26 28.95
C ALA A 37 -12.57 -16.71 27.50
N LEU A 38 -13.53 -16.51 26.59
CA LEU A 38 -13.41 -16.82 25.17
C LEU A 38 -13.12 -15.51 24.41
N THR A 39 -12.11 -15.52 23.58
CA THR A 39 -11.75 -14.37 22.74
C THR A 39 -12.06 -14.70 21.27
N GLY A 40 -12.44 -13.68 20.50
CA GLY A 40 -12.81 -13.83 19.09
C GLY A 40 -14.09 -14.66 18.87
N LEU A 41 -14.42 -14.85 17.62
CA LEU A 41 -15.61 -15.61 17.23
C LEU A 41 -15.41 -17.12 17.48
N GLN A 42 -16.46 -17.77 18.01
CA GLN A 42 -16.47 -19.18 18.35
C GLN A 42 -17.30 -19.98 17.33
N PRO A 43 -17.01 -21.27 17.07
CA PRO A 43 -17.82 -22.09 16.19
C PRO A 43 -19.28 -22.22 16.66
N TYR A 44 -20.23 -22.01 15.74
CA TYR A 44 -21.67 -22.10 16.00
C TYR A 44 -22.30 -23.29 15.25
N ASP A 45 -23.00 -24.16 15.98
CA ASP A 45 -23.82 -25.20 15.36
C ASP A 45 -25.32 -24.83 15.44
N PRO A 46 -25.98 -24.58 14.30
CA PRO A 46 -27.42 -24.30 14.28
C PRO A 46 -28.30 -25.42 14.82
N LYS A 47 -27.79 -26.65 14.91
CA LYS A 47 -28.52 -27.81 15.45
C LYS A 47 -28.39 -27.95 16.98
N ASP A 48 -27.31 -27.40 17.52
CA ASP A 48 -27.04 -27.38 18.98
C ASP A 48 -26.52 -25.97 19.36
N PRO A 49 -27.41 -24.96 19.35
CA PRO A 49 -27.01 -23.57 19.54
C PRO A 49 -26.50 -23.32 20.96
N PRO A 50 -25.31 -22.67 21.09
CA PRO A 50 -24.75 -22.29 22.37
C PRO A 50 -25.71 -21.37 23.16
N SER A 51 -25.74 -21.53 24.49
CA SER A 51 -26.58 -20.70 25.34
C SER A 51 -26.03 -19.32 25.67
N ASP A 52 -24.78 -19.07 25.31
CA ASP A 52 -23.99 -17.87 25.61
C ASP A 52 -23.74 -16.98 24.37
N VAL A 53 -24.62 -17.06 23.37
CA VAL A 53 -24.57 -16.17 22.21
C VAL A 53 -24.82 -14.73 22.63
N ALA A 54 -23.87 -13.84 22.29
CA ALA A 54 -24.02 -12.42 22.54
C ALA A 54 -25.08 -11.78 21.62
N MET A 55 -25.60 -10.64 22.04
CA MET A 55 -26.51 -9.82 21.24
C MET A 55 -25.78 -8.56 20.79
N THR A 56 -25.95 -8.18 19.54
CA THR A 56 -25.49 -6.88 19.02
C THR A 56 -26.67 -6.01 18.61
N THR A 57 -26.40 -4.72 18.45
CA THR A 57 -27.35 -3.76 17.88
C THR A 57 -26.70 -3.10 16.67
N THR A 58 -27.23 -3.35 15.49
CA THR A 58 -26.70 -2.77 14.24
C THR A 58 -26.84 -1.25 14.22
N ASP A 59 -26.16 -0.59 13.31
CA ASP A 59 -26.29 0.88 13.12
C ASP A 59 -27.69 1.34 12.74
N ALA A 60 -28.52 0.44 12.16
CA ALA A 60 -29.94 0.66 11.92
C ALA A 60 -30.81 0.49 13.19
N GLY A 61 -30.21 0.20 14.34
CA GLY A 61 -30.91 -0.02 15.62
C GLY A 61 -31.57 -1.39 15.76
N LEU A 62 -31.29 -2.34 14.89
CA LEU A 62 -31.82 -3.69 14.97
C LEU A 62 -31.03 -4.54 15.95
N LYS A 63 -31.68 -5.08 16.95
CA LYS A 63 -31.05 -5.98 17.93
C LYS A 63 -31.18 -7.43 17.49
N VAL A 64 -30.02 -8.09 17.26
CA VAL A 64 -29.93 -9.47 16.77
C VAL A 64 -28.87 -10.27 17.53
N PRO A 65 -28.95 -11.63 17.54
CA PRO A 65 -27.84 -12.46 17.98
C PRO A 65 -26.59 -12.19 17.12
N PHE A 66 -25.42 -12.13 17.76
CA PHE A 66 -24.16 -12.00 17.05
C PHE A 66 -23.73 -13.36 16.51
N ILE A 67 -24.36 -13.77 15.43
CA ILE A 67 -24.04 -14.98 14.69
C ILE A 67 -23.59 -14.55 13.30
N VAL A 68 -22.45 -15.06 12.88
CA VAL A 68 -21.78 -14.74 11.62
C VAL A 68 -21.86 -15.95 10.70
N ARG A 69 -22.28 -15.74 9.47
CA ARG A 69 -22.03 -16.65 8.35
C ARG A 69 -20.69 -16.26 7.73
N GLU A 70 -19.75 -17.18 7.80
CA GLU A 70 -18.47 -17.06 7.12
C GLU A 70 -18.48 -17.93 5.88
N GLU A 71 -18.08 -17.36 4.77
CA GLU A 71 -17.83 -18.06 3.52
C GLU A 71 -16.38 -17.92 3.13
N THR A 72 -15.72 -19.02 2.80
CA THR A 72 -14.38 -19.07 2.24
C THR A 72 -14.41 -19.83 0.92
N GLY A 73 -13.80 -19.27 -0.09
CA GLY A 73 -13.70 -19.88 -1.41
C GLY A 73 -12.38 -19.51 -2.08
N PHE A 74 -12.31 -19.76 -3.37
CA PHE A 74 -11.14 -19.46 -4.20
C PHE A 74 -11.57 -18.63 -5.39
N GLU A 75 -10.79 -17.62 -5.69
CA GLU A 75 -10.91 -16.81 -6.89
C GLU A 75 -9.53 -16.30 -7.28
N ASP A 76 -9.30 -16.05 -8.53
CA ASP A 76 -8.01 -15.57 -9.03
C ASP A 76 -6.80 -16.29 -8.42
N ARG A 77 -6.84 -17.62 -8.32
CA ARG A 77 -5.83 -18.55 -7.77
C ARG A 77 -5.72 -18.67 -6.25
N ASP A 78 -6.30 -17.77 -5.43
CA ASP A 78 -6.16 -17.83 -3.98
C ASP A 78 -7.50 -17.63 -3.26
N ARG A 79 -7.46 -17.59 -1.93
CA ARG A 79 -8.65 -17.58 -1.09
C ARG A 79 -9.25 -16.20 -0.95
N TYR A 80 -10.57 -16.16 -0.90
CA TYR A 80 -11.33 -15.06 -0.31
C TYR A 80 -12.04 -15.53 0.96
N ARG A 81 -12.44 -14.57 1.78
CA ARG A 81 -13.27 -14.75 2.97
C ARG A 81 -14.31 -13.63 3.03
N ILE A 82 -15.58 -14.00 3.22
CA ILE A 82 -16.69 -13.08 3.41
C ILE A 82 -17.41 -13.44 4.68
N GLU A 83 -17.66 -12.46 5.53
CA GLU A 83 -18.37 -12.60 6.79
C GLU A 83 -19.53 -11.61 6.85
N VAL A 84 -20.70 -12.07 7.31
CA VAL A 84 -21.88 -11.25 7.51
C VAL A 84 -22.65 -11.73 8.75
N LEU A 85 -23.32 -10.82 9.48
CA LEU A 85 -24.30 -11.24 10.46
C LEU A 85 -25.42 -12.05 9.78
N ASP A 86 -25.74 -13.23 10.33
CA ASP A 86 -26.76 -14.11 9.78
C ASP A 86 -27.73 -14.59 10.86
N GLN A 87 -28.93 -14.89 10.46
CA GLN A 87 -29.93 -15.59 11.26
C GLN A 87 -30.15 -16.97 10.65
N PRO A 88 -29.45 -18.00 11.11
CA PRO A 88 -29.51 -19.33 10.53
C PRO A 88 -30.94 -19.85 10.39
N GLY A 89 -31.26 -20.39 9.23
CA GLY A 89 -32.60 -20.89 8.90
C GLY A 89 -33.56 -19.84 8.35
N LYS A 90 -33.20 -18.54 8.34
CA LYS A 90 -33.93 -17.53 7.58
C LYS A 90 -33.39 -17.43 6.14
N PRO A 91 -34.26 -17.20 5.15
CA PRO A 91 -33.79 -17.06 3.77
C PRO A 91 -32.97 -15.80 3.60
N TRP A 92 -31.91 -15.89 2.80
CA TRP A 92 -31.16 -14.77 2.26
C TRP A 92 -31.26 -14.81 0.74
N GLN A 93 -31.56 -13.69 0.12
CA GLN A 93 -31.56 -13.53 -1.32
C GLN A 93 -30.89 -12.20 -1.63
N PRO A 94 -30.05 -12.10 -2.65
CA PRO A 94 -29.33 -10.84 -2.95
C PRO A 94 -30.26 -9.66 -3.26
N TRP A 95 -31.46 -9.91 -3.74
CA TRP A 95 -32.51 -8.89 -3.94
C TRP A 95 -33.43 -8.69 -2.73
N ALA A 96 -33.28 -9.48 -1.69
CA ALA A 96 -34.00 -9.40 -0.42
C ALA A 96 -33.12 -9.94 0.71
N PRO A 97 -32.01 -9.27 1.02
CA PRO A 97 -31.08 -9.69 2.05
C PRO A 97 -31.72 -9.65 3.45
N GLN A 98 -31.10 -10.31 4.40
CA GLN A 98 -31.56 -10.24 5.79
C GLN A 98 -31.34 -8.81 6.34
N PRO A 99 -32.27 -8.29 7.15
CA PRO A 99 -32.32 -6.86 7.52
C PRO A 99 -31.20 -6.38 8.46
N GLN A 100 -30.42 -7.29 9.04
CA GLN A 100 -29.27 -6.94 9.87
C GLN A 100 -28.04 -6.51 9.03
N TRP A 101 -27.97 -6.84 7.73
CA TRP A 101 -26.95 -6.32 6.85
C TRP A 101 -27.31 -4.89 6.41
N ASN A 102 -26.39 -3.96 6.62
CA ASN A 102 -26.60 -2.55 6.34
C ASN A 102 -26.12 -2.12 4.95
N HIS A 103 -25.76 -3.07 4.07
CA HIS A 103 -25.22 -2.81 2.74
C HIS A 103 -23.87 -2.10 2.71
N LYS A 104 -23.09 -2.21 3.77
CA LYS A 104 -21.76 -1.64 3.87
C LYS A 104 -20.72 -2.76 3.88
N LEU A 105 -19.54 -2.44 3.38
CA LEU A 105 -18.43 -3.38 3.29
C LEU A 105 -17.19 -2.81 3.97
N LEU A 106 -16.58 -3.60 4.86
CA LEU A 106 -15.21 -3.41 5.33
C LEU A 106 -14.30 -4.43 4.64
N ILE A 107 -13.23 -3.95 4.01
CA ILE A 107 -12.15 -4.78 3.49
C ILE A 107 -10.99 -4.72 4.46
N MET A 108 -10.52 -5.89 4.90
CA MET A 108 -9.37 -6.04 5.78
C MET A 108 -8.12 -6.16 4.92
N GLY A 109 -7.22 -5.18 5.02
CA GLY A 109 -5.89 -5.26 4.44
C GLY A 109 -4.92 -6.02 5.33
N GLY A 110 -3.86 -6.55 4.74
CA GLY A 110 -2.83 -7.31 5.45
C GLY A 110 -1.72 -6.45 6.04
N PHE A 111 -0.53 -7.01 5.99
CA PHE A 111 0.70 -6.46 6.56
C PHE A 111 1.87 -6.83 5.63
N ASP A 112 3.10 -6.39 5.86
CA ASP A 112 4.30 -6.73 5.09
C ASP A 112 4.24 -6.35 3.58
N CYS A 113 5.22 -6.77 2.76
CA CYS A 113 5.25 -6.63 1.31
C CYS A 113 6.19 -7.70 0.72
N ILE A 114 5.65 -8.85 0.35
CA ILE A 114 6.37 -9.99 -0.23
C ILE A 114 5.48 -10.67 -1.28
N THR A 115 5.89 -11.84 -1.79
CA THR A 115 5.04 -12.66 -2.64
C THR A 115 5.04 -14.13 -2.21
N ALA A 116 3.88 -14.79 -2.30
CA ALA A 116 3.72 -16.21 -2.01
C ALA A 116 3.46 -16.99 -3.30
N PHE A 117 4.05 -18.18 -3.39
CA PHE A 117 3.84 -19.11 -4.50
C PHE A 117 2.98 -20.32 -4.09
N GLY A 118 2.19 -20.17 -3.06
CA GLY A 118 1.24 -21.14 -2.55
C GLY A 118 -0.04 -20.48 -2.09
N VAL A 119 -1.04 -21.28 -1.78
CA VAL A 119 -2.32 -20.79 -1.30
C VAL A 119 -2.22 -20.25 0.12
N SER A 120 -2.68 -19.05 0.33
CA SER A 120 -2.57 -18.30 1.58
C SER A 120 -3.93 -18.09 2.28
N THR A 121 -3.95 -17.32 3.34
CA THR A 121 -5.15 -17.03 4.12
C THR A 121 -5.45 -15.53 4.04
N PRO A 122 -6.68 -15.13 3.70
CA PRO A 122 -7.07 -13.73 3.70
C PRO A 122 -6.91 -13.08 5.07
N PRO A 123 -6.55 -11.79 5.16
CA PRO A 123 -6.58 -11.06 6.41
C PRO A 123 -8.01 -10.99 6.96
N PHE A 124 -8.16 -11.08 8.28
CA PHE A 124 -9.48 -11.14 8.93
C PHE A 124 -9.55 -10.40 10.27
N SER A 125 -8.46 -9.80 10.69
CA SER A 125 -8.36 -9.03 11.92
C SER A 125 -7.33 -7.91 11.74
N ASP A 126 -7.39 -6.89 12.61
CA ASP A 126 -6.32 -5.92 12.69
C ASP A 126 -5.00 -6.60 13.12
N PRO A 127 -3.83 -6.13 12.66
CA PRO A 127 -2.54 -6.78 12.93
C PRO A 127 -2.22 -7.04 14.41
N LEU A 128 -2.73 -6.18 15.31
CA LEU A 128 -2.65 -6.36 16.75
C LEU A 128 -3.98 -6.86 17.36
N GLY A 129 -4.86 -7.40 16.55
CA GLY A 129 -6.14 -7.98 16.97
C GLY A 129 -5.99 -9.16 17.94
N GLY A 130 -7.11 -9.62 18.49
CA GLY A 130 -7.13 -10.73 19.47
C GLY A 130 -6.79 -10.33 20.90
N THR A 131 -6.77 -9.02 21.20
CA THR A 131 -6.64 -8.46 22.55
C THR A 131 -7.98 -8.43 23.27
N ALA A 132 -8.03 -7.81 24.46
CA ALA A 132 -9.29 -7.60 25.21
C ALA A 132 -10.26 -6.60 24.54
N ILE A 133 -9.85 -5.92 23.49
CA ILE A 133 -10.65 -4.98 22.71
C ILE A 133 -11.01 -5.67 21.39
N PRO A 134 -12.31 -5.69 20.99
CA PRO A 134 -12.72 -6.18 19.69
C PRO A 134 -11.98 -5.41 18.57
N ASP A 135 -11.48 -6.13 17.57
CA ASP A 135 -10.88 -5.52 16.40
C ASP A 135 -11.92 -4.86 15.46
N SER A 136 -11.46 -4.14 14.46
CA SER A 136 -12.34 -3.41 13.55
C SER A 136 -13.29 -4.32 12.78
N SER A 137 -12.90 -5.58 12.47
CA SER A 137 -13.76 -6.57 11.82
C SER A 137 -14.95 -6.95 12.68
N GLN A 138 -14.73 -7.24 13.97
CA GLN A 138 -15.82 -7.58 14.92
C GLN A 138 -16.75 -6.39 15.16
N VAL A 139 -16.18 -5.17 15.27
CA VAL A 139 -16.98 -3.95 15.40
C VAL A 139 -17.84 -3.71 14.16
N ALA A 140 -17.27 -3.85 12.97
CA ALA A 140 -17.99 -3.70 11.71
C ALA A 140 -19.14 -4.73 11.59
N LEU A 141 -18.85 -6.01 11.86
CA LEU A 141 -19.89 -7.06 11.89
C LEU A 141 -21.01 -6.69 12.88
N GLY A 142 -20.66 -6.27 14.09
CA GLY A 142 -21.63 -5.86 15.11
C GLY A 142 -22.51 -4.70 14.67
N LEU A 143 -22.00 -3.80 13.84
CA LEU A 143 -22.75 -2.69 13.22
C LEU A 143 -23.58 -3.13 12.00
N GLY A 144 -23.40 -4.33 11.50
CA GLY A 144 -24.13 -4.87 10.36
C GLY A 144 -23.41 -4.76 9.02
N PHE A 145 -22.12 -4.47 8.99
CA PHE A 145 -21.29 -4.55 7.78
C PHE A 145 -21.10 -5.99 7.34
N ALA A 146 -20.82 -6.19 6.05
CA ALA A 146 -20.05 -7.33 5.62
C ALA A 146 -18.56 -7.04 5.84
N VAL A 147 -17.77 -8.08 6.13
CA VAL A 147 -16.31 -8.01 6.20
C VAL A 147 -15.75 -8.94 5.13
N LEU A 148 -14.78 -8.46 4.36
CA LEU A 148 -14.16 -9.19 3.27
C LEU A 148 -12.64 -9.07 3.37
N GLY A 149 -11.94 -10.13 3.05
CA GLY A 149 -10.52 -10.15 2.75
C GLY A 149 -10.26 -11.10 1.59
N THR A 150 -9.28 -10.79 0.76
CA THR A 150 -8.71 -11.73 -0.20
C THR A 150 -7.25 -11.97 0.13
N ALA A 151 -6.75 -13.16 -0.07
CA ALA A 151 -5.34 -13.44 0.17
C ALA A 151 -4.45 -12.61 -0.76
N LEU A 152 -4.89 -12.37 -1.99
CA LEU A 152 -4.12 -11.57 -2.96
C LEU A 152 -4.16 -10.05 -2.69
N ASP A 153 -5.08 -9.54 -1.87
CA ASP A 153 -5.02 -8.14 -1.36
C ASP A 153 -4.11 -8.02 -0.12
N ASP A 154 -3.73 -9.15 0.46
CA ASP A 154 -2.73 -9.17 1.52
C ASP A 154 -1.33 -9.02 0.92
N SER A 155 -0.68 -7.90 1.23
CA SER A 155 0.67 -7.63 0.73
C SER A 155 1.72 -8.63 1.23
N GLU A 156 1.45 -9.38 2.31
CA GLU A 156 2.26 -10.53 2.76
C GLU A 156 2.17 -11.72 1.78
N VAL A 157 1.17 -11.71 0.92
CA VAL A 157 0.93 -12.77 -0.07
C VAL A 157 1.23 -12.30 -1.48
N ASP A 158 0.89 -11.06 -1.78
CA ASP A 158 1.07 -10.51 -3.12
C ASP A 158 1.19 -8.99 -3.10
N CYS A 159 2.42 -8.49 -3.11
CA CYS A 159 2.68 -7.06 -3.11
C CYS A 159 2.67 -6.50 -4.54
N ASN A 160 1.55 -6.64 -5.26
CA ASN A 160 1.35 -6.18 -6.64
C ASN A 160 -0.03 -5.53 -6.80
N PRO A 161 -0.13 -4.22 -7.12
CA PRO A 161 -1.39 -3.50 -7.14
C PRO A 161 -2.40 -4.02 -8.16
N ALA A 162 -1.94 -4.61 -9.26
CA ALA A 162 -2.86 -5.14 -10.28
C ALA A 162 -3.58 -6.38 -9.79
N LEU A 163 -2.84 -7.33 -9.19
CA LEU A 163 -3.42 -8.57 -8.68
C LEU A 163 -4.29 -8.31 -7.44
N GLN A 164 -3.85 -7.41 -6.56
CA GLN A 164 -4.64 -6.97 -5.41
C GLN A 164 -5.99 -6.40 -5.84
N ALA A 165 -5.97 -5.44 -6.78
CA ALA A 165 -7.19 -4.83 -7.29
C ALA A 165 -8.09 -5.83 -8.03
N GLU A 166 -7.50 -6.77 -8.78
CA GLU A 166 -8.24 -7.81 -9.50
C GLU A 166 -9.00 -8.72 -8.55
N SER A 167 -8.33 -9.26 -7.53
CA SER A 167 -8.95 -10.11 -6.52
C SER A 167 -10.06 -9.38 -5.76
N LEU A 168 -9.85 -8.11 -5.38
CA LEU A 168 -10.87 -7.31 -4.71
C LEU A 168 -12.11 -7.07 -5.57
N VAL A 169 -11.95 -6.83 -6.88
CA VAL A 169 -13.09 -6.65 -7.78
C VAL A 169 -13.87 -7.95 -7.91
N MET A 170 -13.20 -9.09 -8.05
CA MET A 170 -13.83 -10.41 -8.15
C MET A 170 -14.59 -10.75 -6.85
N ALA A 171 -13.98 -10.58 -5.69
CA ALA A 171 -14.62 -10.84 -4.40
C ALA A 171 -15.82 -9.92 -4.12
N LYS A 172 -15.72 -8.63 -4.48
CA LYS A 172 -16.85 -7.71 -4.36
C LYS A 172 -18.00 -8.08 -5.28
N GLU A 173 -17.71 -8.53 -6.50
CA GLU A 173 -18.73 -8.99 -7.45
C GLU A 173 -19.44 -10.23 -6.89
N HIS A 174 -18.69 -11.21 -6.40
CA HIS A 174 -19.23 -12.39 -5.75
C HIS A 174 -20.10 -12.03 -4.53
N LEU A 175 -19.65 -11.08 -3.69
CA LEU A 175 -20.43 -10.61 -2.56
C LEU A 175 -21.75 -9.99 -3.00
N VAL A 176 -21.76 -9.18 -4.06
CA VAL A 176 -22.99 -8.56 -4.57
C VAL A 176 -23.94 -9.62 -5.12
N ASP A 177 -23.45 -10.63 -5.84
CA ASP A 177 -24.26 -11.69 -6.42
C ASP A 177 -24.90 -12.61 -5.36
N GLU A 178 -24.21 -12.87 -4.26
CA GLU A 178 -24.68 -13.74 -3.18
C GLU A 178 -25.48 -13.01 -2.09
N PHE A 179 -25.05 -11.79 -1.72
CA PHE A 179 -25.59 -11.07 -0.56
C PHE A 179 -26.41 -9.83 -0.93
N GLY A 180 -26.10 -9.16 -2.04
CA GLY A 180 -26.81 -7.97 -2.50
C GLY A 180 -25.93 -6.73 -2.67
N PRO A 181 -26.51 -5.59 -3.10
CA PRO A 181 -25.76 -4.39 -3.46
C PRO A 181 -25.06 -3.72 -2.26
N ILE A 182 -23.84 -3.21 -2.51
CA ILE A 182 -23.02 -2.47 -1.54
C ILE A 182 -23.29 -0.97 -1.69
N SER A 183 -23.49 -0.25 -0.59
CA SER A 183 -23.63 1.21 -0.57
C SER A 183 -22.29 1.91 -0.65
N TYR A 184 -21.31 1.47 0.14
CA TYR A 184 -19.92 1.92 0.10
C TYR A 184 -18.98 0.89 0.76
N THR A 185 -17.71 1.04 0.43
CA THR A 185 -16.63 0.18 0.91
C THR A 185 -15.60 1.02 1.68
N ILE A 186 -15.24 0.55 2.85
CA ILE A 186 -14.12 1.06 3.65
C ILE A 186 -13.01 0.02 3.59
N GLY A 187 -11.77 0.45 3.36
CA GLY A 187 -10.57 -0.36 3.54
C GLY A 187 -9.87 0.01 4.85
N THR A 188 -9.29 -0.94 5.57
CA THR A 188 -8.41 -0.73 6.71
C THR A 188 -7.20 -1.63 6.62
N GLY A 189 -6.04 -1.15 7.06
CA GLY A 189 -4.80 -1.94 7.08
C GLY A 189 -3.59 -1.13 7.49
N CYS A 190 -2.57 -1.84 7.97
CA CYS A 190 -1.31 -1.28 8.46
C CYS A 190 -0.18 -1.70 7.53
N SER A 191 0.87 -0.86 7.40
CA SER A 191 2.07 -1.18 6.65
C SER A 191 1.74 -1.56 5.19
N GLY A 192 2.03 -2.78 4.76
CA GLY A 192 1.65 -3.29 3.45
C GLY A 192 0.16 -3.23 3.17
N GLY A 193 -0.71 -3.43 4.18
CA GLY A 193 -2.14 -3.23 4.01
C GLY A 193 -2.51 -1.77 3.73
N SER A 194 -1.81 -0.80 4.30
CA SER A 194 -1.99 0.62 3.97
C SER A 194 -1.44 0.97 2.58
N LEU A 195 -0.37 0.32 2.17
CA LEU A 195 0.20 0.39 0.83
C LEU A 195 -0.82 -0.07 -0.20
N SER A 196 -1.36 -1.29 -0.03
CA SER A 196 -2.38 -1.87 -0.90
C SER A 196 -3.55 -0.92 -1.11
N GLN A 197 -4.10 -0.37 -0.03
CA GLN A 197 -5.21 0.57 -0.11
C GLN A 197 -4.88 1.85 -0.87
N GLN A 198 -3.70 2.44 -0.65
CA GLN A 198 -3.34 3.72 -1.24
C GLN A 198 -3.04 3.60 -2.74
N TRP A 199 -2.24 2.62 -3.16
CA TRP A 199 -1.95 2.47 -4.58
C TRP A 199 -3.15 1.92 -5.37
N VAL A 200 -3.96 1.01 -4.76
CA VAL A 200 -5.22 0.58 -5.37
C VAL A 200 -6.20 1.75 -5.48
N ALA A 201 -6.35 2.59 -4.44
CA ALA A 201 -7.22 3.77 -4.52
C ALA A 201 -6.78 4.74 -5.63
N ASN A 202 -5.49 4.84 -5.92
CA ASN A 202 -4.96 5.71 -6.97
C ASN A 202 -5.03 5.08 -8.36
N ALA A 203 -4.60 3.81 -8.51
CA ALA A 203 -4.53 3.14 -9.81
C ALA A 203 -5.89 2.52 -10.23
N TYR A 204 -6.72 2.15 -9.27
CA TYR A 204 -8.04 1.51 -9.49
C TYR A 204 -9.14 2.25 -8.72
N PRO A 205 -9.36 3.54 -8.97
CA PRO A 205 -10.32 4.34 -8.23
C PRO A 205 -11.73 3.76 -8.32
N GLY A 206 -12.43 3.76 -7.18
CA GLY A 206 -13.79 3.24 -7.06
C GLY A 206 -13.90 1.89 -6.35
N ILE A 207 -12.79 1.16 -6.12
CA ILE A 207 -12.80 -0.05 -5.26
C ILE A 207 -13.15 0.37 -3.82
N TYR A 208 -12.50 1.42 -3.32
CA TYR A 208 -12.77 2.03 -2.01
C TYR A 208 -13.49 3.38 -2.14
N GLN A 209 -14.40 3.68 -1.23
CA GLN A 209 -14.96 5.01 -1.00
C GLN A 209 -14.27 5.72 0.16
N GLY A 210 -13.73 4.95 1.12
CA GLY A 210 -12.89 5.44 2.20
C GLY A 210 -11.80 4.46 2.55
N ILE A 211 -10.65 4.98 3.00
CA ILE A 211 -9.53 4.17 3.49
C ILE A 211 -9.08 4.66 4.86
N ILE A 212 -8.78 3.72 5.73
CA ILE A 212 -8.20 3.95 7.06
C ILE A 212 -6.80 3.35 7.00
N VAL A 213 -5.79 4.19 6.81
CA VAL A 213 -4.41 3.75 6.62
C VAL A 213 -3.61 3.94 7.89
N GLN A 214 -2.86 2.91 8.28
CA GLN A 214 -2.10 2.88 9.52
C GLN A 214 -0.64 2.61 9.21
N CYS A 215 0.30 3.17 10.02
CA CYS A 215 1.74 3.03 9.74
C CYS A 215 2.02 3.18 8.23
N SER A 216 1.43 4.21 7.64
CA SER A 216 1.19 4.25 6.20
C SER A 216 2.41 4.66 5.40
N PHE A 217 2.52 4.09 4.21
CA PHE A 217 3.37 4.58 3.13
C PHE A 217 2.62 4.41 1.80
N PRO A 218 2.79 5.37 0.87
CA PRO A 218 1.87 5.45 -0.26
C PRO A 218 2.12 4.43 -1.38
N ASP A 219 3.35 3.90 -1.48
CA ASP A 219 3.77 3.07 -2.60
C ASP A 219 5.09 2.34 -2.36
N ALA A 220 5.30 1.24 -3.09
CA ALA A 220 6.52 0.45 -3.03
C ALA A 220 7.69 1.13 -3.76
N GLY A 221 7.44 1.88 -4.84
CA GLY A 221 8.50 2.45 -5.68
C GLY A 221 9.29 3.56 -4.98
N SER A 222 8.62 4.52 -4.33
CA SER A 222 9.31 5.56 -3.56
C SER A 222 9.87 5.03 -2.23
N THR A 223 9.26 3.98 -1.68
CA THR A 223 9.74 3.32 -0.46
C THR A 223 11.00 2.52 -0.72
N GLY A 224 11.03 1.70 -1.77
CA GLY A 224 12.22 0.98 -2.21
C GLY A 224 13.36 1.93 -2.53
N GLN A 225 13.08 3.06 -3.17
CA GLN A 225 14.07 4.12 -3.39
C GLN A 225 14.69 4.61 -2.09
N GLN A 226 13.91 4.87 -1.06
CA GLN A 226 14.41 5.33 0.24
C GLN A 226 15.27 4.26 0.94
N ILE A 227 14.83 3.00 0.94
CA ILE A 227 15.60 1.88 1.52
C ILE A 227 16.98 1.80 0.85
N ILE A 228 17.04 1.90 -0.45
CA ILE A 228 18.28 1.83 -1.22
C ILE A 228 19.19 3.05 -0.98
N ASP A 229 18.63 4.23 -0.80
CA ASP A 229 19.43 5.42 -0.46
C ASP A 229 20.09 5.26 0.93
N TYR A 230 19.36 4.76 1.93
CA TYR A 230 19.93 4.48 3.25
C TYR A 230 21.00 3.39 3.20
N GLU A 231 20.74 2.30 2.45
CA GLU A 231 21.69 1.20 2.33
C GLU A 231 22.98 1.63 1.61
N ALA A 232 22.87 2.45 0.57
CA ALA A 232 24.03 3.01 -0.12
C ALA A 232 24.87 3.91 0.82
N LEU A 233 24.22 4.74 1.64
CA LEU A 233 24.88 5.56 2.64
C LEU A 233 25.51 4.71 3.75
N GLY A 234 24.81 3.73 4.28
CA GLY A 234 25.31 2.78 5.27
C GLY A 234 26.56 2.05 4.79
N ASN A 235 26.53 1.53 3.56
CA ASN A 235 27.69 0.90 2.92
C ASN A 235 28.87 1.86 2.77
N TYR A 236 28.62 3.11 2.44
CA TYR A 236 29.67 4.12 2.37
C TYR A 236 30.26 4.40 3.77
N PHE A 237 29.43 4.71 4.77
CA PHE A 237 29.88 5.05 6.13
C PHE A 237 30.62 3.91 6.81
N ALA A 238 30.20 2.66 6.59
CA ALA A 238 30.90 1.49 7.12
C ALA A 238 32.37 1.37 6.67
N ASN A 239 32.72 1.98 5.52
CA ASN A 239 34.06 1.92 4.93
C ASN A 239 34.78 3.28 4.92
N ALA A 240 34.09 4.36 5.25
CA ALA A 240 34.65 5.71 5.28
C ALA A 240 35.34 6.01 6.62
N SER A 241 36.29 6.94 6.61
CA SER A 241 36.93 7.44 7.82
C SER A 241 36.70 8.95 7.97
N GLY A 242 36.78 9.44 9.22
CA GLY A 242 36.64 10.87 9.50
C GLY A 242 35.19 11.34 9.58
N TRP A 243 34.24 10.44 9.77
CA TRP A 243 32.83 10.70 10.06
C TRP A 243 32.53 10.44 11.55
N ASN A 244 31.53 11.09 12.06
CA ASN A 244 30.92 10.77 13.33
C ASN A 244 29.40 10.63 13.15
N VAL A 245 28.76 9.96 14.09
CA VAL A 245 27.32 9.61 14.02
C VAL A 245 26.43 10.85 13.82
N ALA A 246 26.78 12.01 14.37
CA ALA A 246 25.99 13.22 14.16
C ALA A 246 26.07 13.70 12.70
N GLN A 247 27.23 13.62 12.08
CA GLN A 247 27.40 13.98 10.67
C GLN A 247 26.71 12.99 9.72
N GLU A 248 26.75 11.71 10.05
CA GLU A 248 26.02 10.67 9.29
C GLU A 248 24.51 10.92 9.37
N ALA A 249 23.98 11.19 10.55
CA ALA A 249 22.58 11.51 10.78
C ALA A 249 22.11 12.78 10.04
N GLU A 250 22.96 13.80 9.91
CA GLU A 250 22.65 15.00 9.12
C GLU A 250 22.61 14.70 7.60
N VAL A 251 23.37 13.73 7.13
CA VAL A 251 23.31 13.27 5.74
C VAL A 251 22.07 12.44 5.48
N ASP A 252 21.70 11.57 6.41
CA ASP A 252 20.51 10.71 6.32
C ASP A 252 19.20 11.50 6.47
N GLY A 253 19.25 12.66 7.18
CA GLY A 253 18.09 13.50 7.41
C GLY A 253 17.25 13.11 8.64
N THR A 254 17.65 12.07 9.37
CA THR A 254 16.94 11.59 10.57
C THR A 254 17.29 12.36 11.83
N GLY A 255 18.40 13.12 11.81
CA GLY A 255 18.97 13.69 13.02
C GLY A 255 19.49 12.62 13.99
N LEU A 256 20.28 13.06 14.97
CA LEU A 256 20.95 12.15 15.90
C LEU A 256 19.99 11.30 16.75
N ALA A 257 18.78 11.82 17.01
CA ALA A 257 17.81 11.15 17.89
C ALA A 257 17.32 9.82 17.31
N ASP A 258 17.36 9.66 16.01
CA ASP A 258 16.73 8.55 15.34
C ASP A 258 17.60 7.80 14.32
N PHE A 259 18.81 8.27 14.13
CA PHE A 259 19.77 7.70 13.19
C PHE A 259 20.01 6.19 13.38
N ALA A 260 20.13 5.73 14.64
CA ALA A 260 20.33 4.32 14.93
C ALA A 260 19.12 3.47 14.48
N ASN A 261 17.92 4.01 14.63
CA ASN A 261 16.68 3.35 14.23
C ASN A 261 16.57 3.27 12.71
N ALA A 262 16.86 4.36 12.01
CA ALA A 262 16.88 4.40 10.54
C ALA A 262 17.86 3.38 9.95
N THR A 263 19.08 3.31 10.49
CA THR A 263 20.11 2.38 10.02
C THR A 263 19.72 0.91 10.24
N VAL A 264 19.23 0.58 11.45
CA VAL A 264 18.77 -0.80 11.76
C VAL A 264 17.61 -1.19 10.88
N SER A 265 16.71 -0.27 10.62
CA SER A 265 15.52 -0.50 9.84
C SER A 265 15.83 -0.70 8.35
N ALA A 266 16.70 0.12 7.78
CA ALA A 266 17.14 -0.06 6.39
C ALA A 266 17.76 -1.44 6.19
N ALA A 267 18.66 -1.86 7.10
CA ALA A 267 19.27 -3.18 7.07
C ALA A 267 18.26 -4.33 7.24
N ALA A 268 17.16 -4.12 7.97
CA ALA A 268 16.11 -5.12 8.14
C ALA A 268 15.24 -5.27 6.87
N PHE A 269 15.03 -4.18 6.12
CA PHE A 269 14.20 -4.19 4.90
C PHE A 269 14.99 -4.44 3.61
N TYR A 270 16.30 -4.21 3.60
CA TYR A 270 17.12 -4.46 2.42
C TYR A 270 17.04 -5.90 1.87
N PRO A 271 16.97 -6.97 2.70
CA PRO A 271 16.82 -8.32 2.20
C PRO A 271 15.57 -8.57 1.34
N PHE A 272 14.52 -7.74 1.47
CA PHE A 272 13.31 -7.80 0.64
C PHE A 272 13.49 -7.13 -0.73
N VAL A 273 14.53 -6.31 -0.88
CA VAL A 273 14.90 -5.72 -2.16
C VAL A 273 15.74 -6.69 -2.98
N GLU A 274 16.59 -7.49 -2.33
CA GLU A 274 17.45 -8.46 -2.99
C GLU A 274 16.65 -9.61 -3.64
N PRO A 275 17.11 -10.19 -4.76
CA PRO A 275 16.43 -11.29 -5.45
C PRO A 275 16.55 -12.63 -4.72
N ASN A 276 16.69 -12.62 -3.40
CA ASN A 276 16.81 -13.80 -2.57
C ASN A 276 15.44 -14.24 -2.03
N ARG A 277 15.39 -15.38 -1.37
CA ARG A 277 14.15 -15.99 -0.88
C ARG A 277 13.49 -15.27 0.29
N THR A 278 14.06 -14.21 0.84
CA THR A 278 13.43 -13.43 1.92
C THR A 278 12.12 -12.77 1.44
N GLY A 279 12.08 -12.32 0.19
CA GLY A 279 10.89 -11.71 -0.40
C GLY A 279 9.88 -12.70 -0.99
N CYS A 280 10.06 -14.01 -0.82
CA CYS A 280 9.11 -15.02 -1.30
C CYS A 280 8.85 -16.11 -0.26
N THR A 281 7.60 -16.61 -0.21
CA THR A 281 7.25 -17.84 0.51
C THR A 281 6.86 -18.95 -0.47
N ASP A 282 6.79 -20.18 0.03
CA ASP A 282 6.37 -21.38 -0.70
C ASP A 282 7.26 -21.78 -1.88
N ILE A 283 8.51 -21.34 -1.90
CA ILE A 283 9.54 -21.85 -2.80
C ILE A 283 10.60 -22.63 -2.05
N SER A 284 11.15 -23.66 -2.70
CA SER A 284 12.28 -24.41 -2.18
C SER A 284 13.61 -23.72 -2.49
N ALA A 285 14.66 -24.02 -1.72
CA ALA A 285 16.01 -23.54 -2.02
C ALA A 285 16.53 -23.94 -3.42
N ALA A 286 15.99 -24.99 -4.02
CA ALA A 286 16.35 -25.41 -5.37
C ALA A 286 15.67 -24.56 -6.47
N GLN A 287 14.57 -23.88 -6.13
CA GLN A 287 13.86 -22.99 -7.04
C GLN A 287 14.37 -21.54 -6.92
N GLU A 288 15.02 -21.19 -5.82
CA GLU A 288 15.54 -19.85 -5.57
C GLU A 288 16.58 -19.44 -6.61
N TYR A 289 16.54 -18.19 -7.03
CA TYR A 289 17.57 -17.60 -7.89
C TYR A 289 18.94 -17.59 -7.21
N ASN A 290 19.96 -17.94 -7.97
CA ASN A 290 21.35 -17.74 -7.61
C ASN A 290 22.17 -17.45 -8.87
N ALA A 291 22.83 -16.31 -8.90
CA ALA A 291 23.55 -15.82 -10.06
C ALA A 291 24.58 -16.80 -10.63
N GLN A 292 25.15 -17.70 -9.80
CA GLN A 292 26.19 -18.65 -10.19
C GLN A 292 25.66 -20.07 -10.43
N THR A 293 24.72 -20.54 -9.57
CA THR A 293 24.31 -21.96 -9.54
C THR A 293 22.92 -22.19 -10.09
N ASN A 294 22.04 -21.18 -10.06
CA ASN A 294 20.66 -21.25 -10.56
C ASN A 294 20.20 -19.90 -11.13
N PRO A 295 20.80 -19.38 -12.19
CA PRO A 295 20.44 -18.07 -12.75
C PRO A 295 19.01 -18.04 -13.33
N GLY A 296 18.40 -19.17 -13.62
CA GLY A 296 17.02 -19.31 -14.07
C GLY A 296 15.99 -19.47 -12.95
N GLY A 297 16.43 -19.44 -11.68
CA GLY A 297 15.55 -19.56 -10.53
C GLY A 297 14.63 -18.37 -10.30
N VAL A 298 13.75 -18.50 -9.30
CA VAL A 298 12.78 -17.48 -8.91
C VAL A 298 13.50 -16.33 -8.21
N ARG A 299 13.38 -15.14 -8.75
CA ARG A 299 13.85 -13.90 -8.12
C ARG A 299 12.71 -13.33 -7.27
N CYS A 300 13.05 -12.84 -6.09
CA CYS A 300 12.09 -12.45 -5.05
C CYS A 300 12.30 -11.01 -4.55
N GLY A 301 12.94 -10.16 -5.33
CA GLY A 301 13.12 -8.75 -4.97
C GLY A 301 11.90 -7.90 -5.29
N ILE A 302 11.86 -6.71 -4.71
CA ILE A 302 10.73 -5.78 -4.84
C ILE A 302 10.38 -5.47 -6.31
N ASP A 303 11.36 -5.31 -7.19
CA ASP A 303 11.09 -5.09 -8.61
C ASP A 303 10.59 -6.36 -9.31
N ASP A 304 11.02 -7.54 -8.82
CA ASP A 304 10.70 -8.82 -9.45
C ASP A 304 9.21 -9.20 -9.27
N TRP A 305 8.57 -8.79 -8.17
CA TRP A 305 7.13 -9.02 -7.93
C TRP A 305 6.26 -8.24 -8.92
N ASP A 306 6.76 -7.09 -9.36
CA ASP A 306 6.05 -6.15 -10.23
C ASP A 306 6.52 -6.21 -11.69
N ILE A 307 7.21 -7.27 -12.11
CA ILE A 307 7.72 -7.39 -13.49
C ILE A 307 6.62 -7.29 -14.55
N ASN A 308 5.40 -7.72 -14.24
CA ASN A 308 4.24 -7.59 -15.12
C ASN A 308 3.81 -6.13 -15.36
N LEU A 309 4.12 -5.25 -14.42
CA LEU A 309 3.86 -3.80 -14.48
C LEU A 309 5.10 -3.05 -14.96
N LEU A 310 6.25 -3.24 -14.31
CA LEU A 310 7.50 -2.55 -14.65
C LEU A 310 8.02 -2.94 -16.04
N GLY A 311 7.82 -4.18 -16.43
CA GLY A 311 8.42 -4.79 -17.62
C GLY A 311 9.86 -5.28 -17.39
N PRO A 312 10.38 -6.11 -18.31
CA PRO A 312 11.74 -6.60 -18.22
C PRO A 312 12.76 -5.53 -18.64
N GLN A 313 13.99 -5.65 -18.14
CA GLN A 313 15.12 -4.86 -18.61
C GLN A 313 15.32 -4.97 -20.13
N PRO A 314 15.60 -3.85 -20.82
CA PRO A 314 15.89 -3.88 -22.25
C PRO A 314 17.24 -4.56 -22.52
N GLY A 315 17.33 -5.33 -23.60
CA GLY A 315 18.53 -6.11 -23.95
C GLY A 315 19.84 -5.33 -24.05
N SER A 316 19.76 -3.99 -24.15
CA SER A 316 20.93 -3.09 -24.19
C SER A 316 21.66 -2.98 -22.85
N VAL A 317 20.98 -3.29 -21.73
CA VAL A 317 21.56 -3.18 -20.37
C VAL A 317 21.76 -4.56 -19.70
N TRP A 318 21.33 -5.64 -20.34
CA TRP A 318 21.44 -6.99 -19.79
C TRP A 318 22.85 -7.32 -19.29
N ASP A 319 22.90 -7.94 -18.14
CA ASP A 319 24.13 -8.52 -17.59
C ASP A 319 24.45 -9.91 -18.17
N ALA A 320 25.35 -10.63 -17.55
CA ALA A 320 25.80 -11.94 -18.03
C ALA A 320 24.72 -13.03 -17.86
N GLN A 321 23.95 -12.96 -16.78
CA GLN A 321 22.90 -13.92 -16.44
C GLN A 321 21.72 -13.78 -17.39
N GLU A 322 21.25 -12.55 -17.64
CA GLU A 322 20.18 -12.26 -18.57
C GLU A 322 20.53 -12.65 -20.01
N LYS A 323 21.76 -12.35 -20.45
CA LYS A 323 22.28 -12.81 -21.75
C LYS A 323 22.33 -14.32 -21.88
N ALA A 324 22.68 -15.03 -20.82
CA ALA A 324 22.73 -16.49 -20.81
C ALA A 324 21.32 -17.11 -20.87
N LEU A 325 20.32 -16.43 -20.30
CA LEU A 325 18.93 -16.84 -20.28
C LEU A 325 18.12 -16.36 -21.50
N ASP A 326 18.69 -15.45 -22.29
CA ASP A 326 18.00 -14.74 -23.39
C ASP A 326 16.69 -14.08 -22.94
N ARG A 327 16.68 -13.53 -21.71
CA ARG A 327 15.57 -12.77 -21.13
C ARG A 327 16.05 -11.72 -20.16
N GLY A 328 15.35 -10.58 -20.08
CA GLY A 328 15.55 -9.57 -19.03
C GLY A 328 14.92 -9.99 -17.72
N PHE A 329 15.56 -9.61 -16.61
CA PHE A 329 14.94 -9.56 -15.29
C PHE A 329 14.04 -8.33 -15.19
N ALA A 330 13.38 -8.11 -14.07
CA ALA A 330 12.55 -6.92 -13.89
C ALA A 330 13.40 -5.65 -14.06
N GLY A 331 12.87 -4.68 -14.79
CA GLY A 331 13.46 -3.35 -14.86
C GLY A 331 13.24 -2.60 -13.54
N SER A 332 14.23 -1.81 -13.13
CA SER A 332 14.16 -1.06 -11.87
C SER A 332 13.82 0.42 -12.11
N PRO A 333 12.86 0.99 -11.35
CA PRO A 333 12.57 2.43 -11.38
C PRO A 333 13.49 3.23 -10.45
N ILE A 334 14.49 2.60 -9.81
CA ILE A 334 15.35 3.19 -8.79
C ILE A 334 16.57 3.85 -9.43
N ASP A 335 16.87 5.09 -9.01
CA ASP A 335 17.94 5.93 -9.57
C ASP A 335 18.63 6.73 -8.48
N ASN A 336 19.94 6.93 -8.56
CA ASN A 336 20.64 7.91 -7.73
C ASN A 336 21.64 8.78 -8.53
N VAL A 337 21.52 8.78 -9.86
CA VAL A 337 22.32 9.64 -10.73
C VAL A 337 21.97 11.10 -10.45
N GLY A 338 22.99 11.90 -10.13
CA GLY A 338 22.81 13.32 -9.84
C GLY A 338 22.41 13.68 -8.41
N VAL A 339 22.00 12.71 -7.59
CA VAL A 339 21.65 12.96 -6.18
C VAL A 339 22.87 13.42 -5.39
N GLN A 340 22.77 14.61 -4.79
CA GLN A 340 23.82 15.23 -3.99
C GLN A 340 23.64 14.92 -2.50
N TYR A 341 23.96 13.68 -2.11
CA TYR A 341 23.81 13.26 -0.71
C TYR A 341 24.56 14.22 0.24
N GLY A 342 23.89 14.66 1.31
CA GLY A 342 24.42 15.57 2.29
C GLY A 342 24.48 17.04 1.88
N LEU A 343 23.78 17.47 0.81
CA LEU A 343 23.81 18.85 0.33
C LEU A 343 23.37 19.88 1.39
N ALA A 344 22.29 19.57 2.12
CA ALA A 344 21.81 20.46 3.18
C ALA A 344 22.83 20.53 4.35
N ALA A 345 23.37 19.38 4.75
CA ALA A 345 24.40 19.30 5.80
C ALA A 345 25.69 20.06 5.41
N LEU A 346 26.10 19.97 4.13
CA LEU A 346 27.21 20.79 3.61
C LEU A 346 26.89 22.29 3.73
N ASN A 347 25.72 22.70 3.27
CA ASN A 347 25.31 24.11 3.25
C ASN A 347 25.08 24.69 4.67
N ALA A 348 24.80 23.85 5.65
CA ALA A 348 24.71 24.19 7.06
C ALA A 348 26.08 24.20 7.75
N GLY A 349 27.12 23.62 7.15
CA GLY A 349 28.46 23.50 7.71
C GLY A 349 28.63 22.32 8.68
N GLU A 350 27.68 21.40 8.72
CA GLU A 350 27.72 20.20 9.56
C GLU A 350 28.73 19.17 9.03
N ILE A 351 28.92 19.14 7.72
CA ILE A 351 29.98 18.36 7.06
C ILE A 351 30.91 19.27 6.27
N THR A 352 32.15 18.83 6.12
CA THR A 352 33.16 19.60 5.39
C THR A 352 33.00 19.43 3.87
N PRO A 353 33.52 20.39 3.05
CA PRO A 353 33.56 20.22 1.60
C PRO A 353 34.27 18.94 1.14
N GLN A 354 35.29 18.47 1.90
CA GLN A 354 35.98 17.22 1.57
C GLN A 354 35.10 16.01 1.82
N GLN A 355 34.41 15.93 2.96
CA GLN A 355 33.46 14.84 3.25
C GLN A 355 32.36 14.77 2.20
N PHE A 356 31.80 15.91 1.79
CA PHE A 356 30.78 15.96 0.74
C PHE A 356 31.31 15.43 -0.62
N VAL A 357 32.53 15.82 -0.98
CA VAL A 357 33.16 15.35 -2.23
C VAL A 357 33.41 13.85 -2.18
N ASP A 358 33.99 13.35 -1.09
CA ASP A 358 34.36 11.94 -0.92
C ASP A 358 33.11 11.04 -0.89
N LEU A 359 32.06 11.47 -0.17
CA LEU A 359 30.78 10.80 -0.15
C LEU A 359 30.20 10.67 -1.56
N ASN A 360 30.03 11.78 -2.26
CA ASN A 360 29.38 11.79 -3.56
C ASN A 360 30.23 11.15 -4.68
N ALA A 361 31.53 11.07 -4.50
CA ALA A 361 32.42 10.34 -5.41
C ALA A 361 32.43 8.82 -5.19
N SER A 362 32.03 8.33 -4.00
CA SER A 362 32.26 6.96 -3.58
C SER A 362 31.01 6.21 -3.09
N VAL A 363 29.86 6.89 -2.90
CA VAL A 363 28.63 6.24 -2.42
C VAL A 363 28.16 5.10 -3.35
N GLY A 364 28.42 5.20 -4.66
CA GLY A 364 28.04 4.16 -5.62
C GLY A 364 26.55 3.91 -5.73
N GLY A 365 26.18 2.67 -5.90
CA GLY A 365 24.83 2.14 -6.00
C GLY A 365 24.87 0.62 -5.97
N PHE A 366 23.95 -0.04 -6.67
CA PHE A 366 23.80 -1.49 -6.70
C PHE A 366 23.72 -2.00 -8.15
N ASN A 367 24.02 -3.29 -8.35
CA ASN A 367 23.84 -3.99 -9.62
C ASN A 367 22.45 -4.66 -9.69
N ILE A 368 22.17 -5.42 -10.73
CA ILE A 368 20.89 -6.11 -10.95
C ILE A 368 20.54 -7.15 -9.86
N ASP A 369 21.53 -7.62 -9.12
CA ASP A 369 21.35 -8.53 -7.97
C ASP A 369 21.39 -7.77 -6.64
N TRP A 370 21.23 -6.46 -6.68
CA TRP A 370 21.26 -5.56 -5.52
C TRP A 370 22.56 -5.66 -4.70
N GLN A 371 23.66 -6.08 -5.34
CA GLN A 371 24.98 -6.08 -4.69
C GLN A 371 25.65 -4.72 -4.89
N PRO A 372 26.38 -4.20 -3.87
CA PRO A 372 27.05 -2.90 -3.94
C PRO A 372 27.92 -2.75 -5.19
N SER A 373 27.83 -1.61 -5.85
CA SER A 373 28.53 -1.25 -7.07
C SER A 373 29.16 0.14 -6.93
N ALA A 374 30.35 0.32 -7.53
CA ALA A 374 30.98 1.63 -7.59
C ALA A 374 30.25 2.63 -8.51
N ARG A 375 29.35 2.15 -9.36
CA ARG A 375 28.52 2.99 -10.22
C ARG A 375 27.25 3.38 -9.50
N ARG A 376 26.81 4.62 -9.72
CA ARG A 376 25.46 5.04 -9.32
C ARG A 376 24.43 4.28 -10.13
N MET A 377 23.29 4.02 -9.52
CA MET A 377 22.15 3.39 -10.18
C MET A 377 21.52 4.36 -11.17
N ALA A 378 21.11 3.81 -12.29
CA ALA A 378 20.32 4.54 -13.29
C ALA A 378 19.05 3.73 -13.54
N ALA A 379 17.90 4.34 -13.27
CA ALA A 379 16.61 3.69 -13.50
C ALA A 379 16.47 3.25 -14.97
N ASP A 380 15.86 2.09 -15.15
CA ASP A 380 15.60 1.51 -16.47
C ASP A 380 14.39 2.17 -17.12
N GLU A 381 14.48 2.36 -18.43
CA GLU A 381 13.32 2.67 -19.27
C GLU A 381 12.95 1.40 -20.08
N PRO A 382 11.66 0.96 -20.11
CA PRO A 382 10.45 1.71 -19.72
C PRO A 382 10.01 1.55 -18.26
N ALA A 383 10.72 0.82 -17.39
CA ALA A 383 10.28 0.52 -16.03
C ALA A 383 9.93 1.78 -15.22
N LEU A 384 10.78 2.82 -15.30
CA LEU A 384 10.50 4.09 -14.62
C LEU A 384 9.19 4.74 -15.09
N ALA A 385 8.95 4.79 -16.40
CA ALA A 385 7.72 5.35 -16.95
C ALA A 385 6.49 4.52 -16.56
N ASN A 386 6.65 3.20 -16.55
CA ASN A 386 5.62 2.25 -16.16
C ASN A 386 5.29 2.38 -14.66
N ALA A 387 6.30 2.52 -13.78
CA ALA A 387 6.11 2.67 -12.35
C ALA A 387 5.18 3.85 -11.99
N TYR A 388 5.30 4.98 -12.67
CA TYR A 388 4.37 6.09 -12.52
C TYR A 388 3.00 5.78 -13.12
N ARG A 389 2.99 5.30 -14.36
CA ARG A 389 1.75 5.05 -15.10
C ARG A 389 0.85 4.03 -14.40
N ASP A 390 1.45 2.97 -13.87
CA ASP A 390 0.73 1.83 -13.29
C ASP A 390 0.52 1.98 -11.77
N GLY A 391 1.13 2.99 -11.14
CA GLY A 391 0.90 3.35 -9.73
C GLY A 391 1.89 2.72 -8.73
N ILE A 392 2.93 2.03 -9.20
CA ILE A 392 4.04 1.55 -8.34
C ILE A 392 4.72 2.73 -7.61
N ILE A 393 4.78 3.90 -8.27
CA ILE A 393 5.03 5.19 -7.64
C ILE A 393 3.69 5.94 -7.64
N ASN A 394 3.11 6.13 -6.47
CA ASN A 394 1.77 6.68 -6.29
C ASN A 394 1.78 8.21 -6.38
N GLU A 395 1.39 8.77 -7.52
CA GLU A 395 1.27 10.22 -7.72
C GLU A 395 0.08 10.86 -6.97
N ALA A 396 -0.79 10.08 -6.34
CA ALA A 396 -2.02 10.51 -5.66
C ALA A 396 -3.03 11.25 -6.56
N ASN A 397 -2.83 11.24 -7.86
CA ASN A 397 -3.60 12.03 -8.83
C ASN A 397 -5.06 11.56 -9.03
N ASN A 398 -5.45 10.44 -8.44
CA ASN A 398 -6.83 9.95 -8.39
C ASN A 398 -7.37 9.83 -6.96
N MET A 399 -6.53 10.02 -5.93
CA MET A 399 -6.91 9.83 -4.53
C MET A 399 -7.85 10.90 -3.97
N ASN A 400 -8.15 11.96 -4.72
CA ASN A 400 -9.18 12.93 -4.34
C ASN A 400 -10.61 12.35 -4.37
N GLN A 401 -10.77 11.13 -4.87
CA GLN A 401 -12.05 10.41 -4.97
C GLN A 401 -12.30 9.44 -3.82
N VAL A 402 -11.44 9.43 -2.82
CA VAL A 402 -11.57 8.58 -1.63
C VAL A 402 -11.41 9.45 -0.38
N ALA A 403 -12.20 9.15 0.67
CA ALA A 403 -12.02 9.74 1.99
C ALA A 403 -10.86 9.03 2.70
N ILE A 404 -9.94 9.77 3.34
CA ILE A 404 -8.74 9.21 3.95
C ILE A 404 -8.66 9.61 5.42
N ILE A 405 -8.57 8.62 6.31
CA ILE A 405 -8.16 8.79 7.71
C ILE A 405 -6.82 8.08 7.86
N ASP A 406 -5.77 8.84 8.15
CA ASP A 406 -4.40 8.34 8.26
C ASP A 406 -3.99 8.33 9.74
N LEU A 407 -3.77 7.15 10.31
CA LEU A 407 -3.40 6.94 11.70
C LEU A 407 -1.88 6.89 11.83
N ARG A 408 -1.31 7.81 12.61
CA ARG A 408 0.13 8.02 12.67
C ARG A 408 0.65 8.11 14.11
N GLY A 409 1.61 7.26 14.44
CA GLY A 409 2.42 7.34 15.66
C GLY A 409 3.83 7.86 15.39
N PRO A 410 4.60 8.18 16.44
CA PRO A 410 6.03 8.43 16.32
C PRO A 410 6.78 7.13 16.13
N ASN A 411 8.00 7.21 15.59
CA ASN A 411 9.04 6.18 15.69
C ASN A 411 9.02 5.03 14.67
N ASP A 412 8.76 5.36 13.42
CA ASP A 412 9.14 4.44 12.34
C ASP A 412 10.04 5.15 11.29
N PRO A 413 11.06 5.93 11.68
CA PRO A 413 11.94 6.59 10.74
C PRO A 413 12.90 5.60 10.09
N GLY A 414 13.31 5.91 8.89
CA GLY A 414 14.18 5.06 8.09
C GLY A 414 13.53 3.78 7.61
N LEU A 415 12.26 3.60 7.93
CA LEU A 415 11.39 2.52 7.50
C LEU A 415 10.38 2.99 6.47
N ALA A 416 9.67 2.02 5.91
CA ALA A 416 8.46 2.26 5.17
C ALA A 416 7.45 3.16 5.92
N HIS A 417 7.47 3.15 7.25
CA HIS A 417 6.49 3.80 8.13
C HIS A 417 6.85 5.21 8.58
N ASP A 418 7.84 5.85 8.00
CA ASP A 418 8.23 7.22 8.35
C ASP A 418 7.04 8.18 8.41
N THR A 419 6.98 9.01 9.45
CA THR A 419 5.88 9.98 9.64
C THR A 419 5.70 10.91 8.45
N TYR A 420 6.78 11.30 7.75
CA TYR A 420 6.68 12.18 6.59
C TYR A 420 5.82 11.60 5.45
N ARG A 421 5.62 10.27 5.39
CA ARG A 421 4.83 9.59 4.35
C ARG A 421 3.39 10.08 4.30
N SER A 422 2.74 10.27 5.45
CA SER A 422 1.40 10.87 5.52
C SER A 422 1.38 12.30 4.96
N PHE A 423 2.42 13.06 5.24
CA PHE A 423 2.58 14.42 4.71
C PHE A 423 2.99 14.43 3.23
N ALA A 424 3.67 13.40 2.75
CA ALA A 424 3.97 13.23 1.33
C ALA A 424 2.68 13.07 0.51
N VAL A 425 1.77 12.19 0.95
CA VAL A 425 0.44 12.04 0.32
C VAL A 425 -0.33 13.36 0.35
N ARG A 426 -0.33 14.06 1.50
CA ARG A 426 -0.96 15.39 1.64
C ARG A 426 -0.40 16.40 0.65
N ALA A 427 0.93 16.44 0.50
CA ALA A 427 1.59 17.35 -0.43
C ALA A 427 1.33 17.00 -1.90
N ARG A 428 1.21 15.71 -2.24
CA ARG A 428 0.81 15.25 -3.57
C ARG A 428 -0.63 15.67 -3.89
N LEU A 429 -1.57 15.52 -2.93
CA LEU A 429 -2.96 16.01 -3.07
C LEU A 429 -3.01 17.53 -3.25
N ASP A 430 -2.26 18.30 -2.46
CA ASP A 430 -2.19 19.76 -2.58
C ASP A 430 -1.61 20.20 -3.93
N ARG A 431 -0.58 19.51 -4.41
CA ARG A 431 0.02 19.77 -5.73
C ARG A 431 -0.99 19.60 -6.86
N ASP A 432 -1.74 18.52 -6.84
CA ASP A 432 -2.57 18.11 -7.98
C ASP A 432 -3.98 18.72 -7.94
N PHE A 433 -4.52 18.97 -6.73
CA PHE A 433 -5.90 19.46 -6.55
C PHE A 433 -6.01 20.81 -5.83
N GLY A 434 -4.90 21.35 -5.32
CA GLY A 434 -4.89 22.56 -4.51
C GLY A 434 -5.52 22.40 -3.13
N THR A 435 -5.79 21.16 -2.71
CA THR A 435 -6.38 20.83 -1.41
C THR A 435 -6.16 19.37 -1.04
N HIS A 436 -5.96 19.12 0.24
CA HIS A 436 -5.95 17.80 0.86
C HIS A 436 -7.18 17.57 1.76
N ALA A 437 -8.27 18.30 1.56
CA ALA A 437 -9.40 18.31 2.49
C ALA A 437 -10.15 16.96 2.59
N ASN A 438 -9.88 16.03 1.68
CA ASN A 438 -10.34 14.64 1.74
C ASN A 438 -9.45 13.73 2.61
N GLN A 439 -8.31 14.23 3.15
CA GLN A 439 -7.43 13.52 4.09
C GLN A 439 -7.46 14.21 5.45
N VAL A 440 -7.52 13.42 6.51
CA VAL A 440 -7.19 13.85 7.88
C VAL A 440 -6.13 12.93 8.46
N ILE A 441 -5.21 13.48 9.25
CA ILE A 441 -4.17 12.73 9.94
C ILE A 441 -4.49 12.75 11.45
N TRP A 442 -4.59 11.56 12.02
CA TRP A 442 -4.77 11.37 13.46
C TRP A 442 -3.48 10.89 14.08
N GLU A 443 -2.90 11.73 14.92
CA GLU A 443 -1.62 11.46 15.55
C GLU A 443 -1.76 11.10 17.02
N GLY A 444 -0.86 10.24 17.51
CA GLY A 444 -0.75 9.89 18.92
C GLY A 444 0.71 9.64 19.32
N PRO A 445 1.01 9.64 20.65
CA PRO A 445 2.37 9.52 21.18
C PRO A 445 2.91 8.09 21.20
N VAL A 446 2.16 7.14 20.68
CA VAL A 446 2.51 5.71 20.60
C VAL A 446 2.51 5.26 19.16
N SER A 447 3.27 4.21 18.86
CA SER A 447 3.16 3.55 17.56
C SER A 447 1.74 3.02 17.38
N LEU A 448 1.14 3.26 16.21
CA LEU A 448 -0.21 2.87 15.88
C LEU A 448 -0.23 1.66 14.94
N LEU A 449 0.66 0.71 15.16
CA LEU A 449 0.78 -0.53 14.40
C LEU A 449 -0.48 -1.41 14.54
N GLY A 450 -1.57 -1.03 13.85
CA GLY A 450 -2.82 -1.77 13.89
C GLY A 450 -3.45 -1.82 15.28
N ASP A 451 -3.39 -0.71 16.01
CA ASP A 451 -4.01 -0.60 17.32
C ASP A 451 -5.55 -0.51 17.19
N PRO A 452 -6.32 -1.56 17.56
CA PRO A 452 -7.76 -1.58 17.37
C PRO A 452 -8.50 -0.45 18.09
N TYR A 453 -7.86 0.23 19.03
CA TYR A 453 -8.44 1.36 19.75
C TYR A 453 -8.64 2.57 18.83
N TYR A 454 -7.62 2.88 18.02
CA TYR A 454 -7.69 3.96 17.02
C TYR A 454 -8.50 3.54 15.82
N ASP A 455 -8.36 2.29 15.39
CA ASP A 455 -9.09 1.73 14.26
C ASP A 455 -10.59 1.79 14.43
N ASN A 456 -11.09 1.35 15.56
CA ASN A 456 -12.52 1.38 15.86
C ASN A 456 -13.08 2.81 15.84
N GLN A 457 -12.33 3.79 16.34
CA GLN A 457 -12.74 5.19 16.29
C GLN A 457 -12.70 5.73 14.85
N ALA A 458 -11.68 5.35 14.07
CA ALA A 458 -11.56 5.74 12.67
C ALA A 458 -12.64 5.10 11.81
N LEU A 459 -12.98 3.82 12.05
CA LEU A 459 -14.07 3.12 11.38
C LEU A 459 -15.41 3.83 11.60
N GLU A 460 -15.74 4.16 12.85
CA GLU A 460 -16.97 4.89 13.16
C GLU A 460 -16.99 6.31 12.53
N ALA A 461 -15.85 6.99 12.48
CA ALA A 461 -15.76 8.31 11.86
C ALA A 461 -15.89 8.22 10.35
N MET A 462 -15.22 7.26 9.72
CA MET A 462 -15.29 7.02 8.29
C MET A 462 -16.72 6.61 7.88
N ASP A 463 -17.35 5.73 8.63
CA ASP A 463 -18.73 5.32 8.38
C ASP A 463 -19.69 6.53 8.38
N ARG A 464 -19.60 7.40 9.39
CA ARG A 464 -20.42 8.62 9.43
C ARG A 464 -20.12 9.56 8.27
N TRP A 465 -18.85 9.67 7.87
CA TRP A 465 -18.47 10.51 6.73
C TRP A 465 -19.06 9.97 5.44
N LEU A 466 -18.83 8.71 5.11
CA LEU A 466 -19.33 8.09 3.88
C LEU A 466 -20.86 7.99 3.86
N ALA A 467 -21.50 7.79 5.02
CA ALA A 467 -22.95 7.86 5.10
C ALA A 467 -23.51 9.26 4.79
N ALA A 468 -22.76 10.33 5.05
CA ALA A 468 -23.15 11.68 4.63
C ALA A 468 -22.98 11.84 3.11
N VAL A 469 -21.85 11.43 2.55
CA VAL A 469 -21.60 11.43 1.09
C VAL A 469 -22.65 10.62 0.35
N ALA A 470 -22.97 9.39 0.81
CA ALA A 470 -23.97 8.52 0.17
C ALA A 470 -25.40 9.12 0.17
N ARG A 471 -25.70 10.03 1.08
CA ARG A 471 -26.98 10.75 1.12
C ARG A 471 -26.97 12.07 0.36
N ASP A 472 -25.83 12.50 -0.17
CA ASP A 472 -25.78 13.70 -1.00
C ASP A 472 -26.37 13.41 -2.39
N HIS A 473 -27.35 14.19 -2.75
CA HIS A 473 -27.99 14.18 -4.07
C HIS A 473 -27.89 15.56 -4.75
N SER A 474 -26.89 16.35 -4.37
CA SER A 474 -26.67 17.69 -4.91
C SER A 474 -26.24 17.70 -6.37
N GLY A 475 -25.67 16.58 -6.86
CA GLY A 475 -25.10 16.46 -8.21
C GLY A 475 -23.73 17.14 -8.34
N ARG A 476 -23.06 17.43 -7.22
CA ARG A 476 -21.65 17.83 -7.21
C ARG A 476 -20.77 16.68 -7.71
N ALA A 477 -19.55 16.98 -8.12
CA ALA A 477 -18.58 15.95 -8.42
C ALA A 477 -18.14 15.24 -7.12
N LEU A 478 -17.88 13.94 -7.17
CA LEU A 478 -17.52 13.12 -6.00
C LEU A 478 -16.42 13.73 -5.10
N PRO A 479 -15.31 14.30 -5.62
CA PRO A 479 -14.32 14.95 -4.76
C PRO A 479 -14.89 16.13 -3.95
N GLN A 480 -15.86 16.85 -4.53
CA GLN A 480 -16.51 17.97 -3.83
C GLN A 480 -17.51 17.48 -2.79
N GLU A 481 -18.23 16.39 -3.05
CA GLU A 481 -19.13 15.75 -2.09
C GLU A 481 -18.33 15.23 -0.89
N ILE A 482 -17.23 14.49 -1.12
CA ILE A 482 -16.35 13.99 -0.05
C ILE A 482 -15.89 15.12 0.87
N ILE A 483 -15.44 16.24 0.31
CA ILE A 483 -14.94 17.37 1.11
C ILE A 483 -16.07 18.08 1.85
N SER A 484 -17.18 18.36 1.17
CA SER A 484 -18.27 19.20 1.72
C SER A 484 -19.12 18.45 2.75
N ASP A 485 -19.24 17.13 2.63
CA ASP A 485 -20.06 16.31 3.50
C ASP A 485 -19.25 15.68 4.66
N LYS A 486 -17.94 15.96 4.70
CA LYS A 486 -17.12 15.65 5.85
C LYS A 486 -17.67 16.34 7.10
N LEU A 487 -17.97 15.56 8.15
CA LEU A 487 -18.49 16.12 9.38
C LEU A 487 -17.47 17.06 10.03
N ALA A 488 -17.94 18.15 10.62
CA ALA A 488 -17.09 19.21 11.19
C ALA A 488 -16.15 18.74 12.31
N ASN A 489 -16.44 17.60 12.95
CA ASN A 489 -15.59 17.00 13.97
C ASN A 489 -14.56 16.02 13.42
N ILE A 490 -14.60 15.68 12.13
CA ILE A 490 -13.59 14.86 11.44
C ILE A 490 -12.51 15.82 10.91
N THR A 491 -11.49 16.02 11.71
CA THR A 491 -10.38 16.94 11.47
C THR A 491 -9.07 16.22 11.74
N ASP A 492 -7.95 16.82 11.41
CA ASP A 492 -6.68 16.43 12.01
C ASP A 492 -6.83 16.38 13.53
N GLN A 493 -6.10 15.50 14.18
CA GLN A 493 -6.14 15.44 15.64
C GLN A 493 -4.82 14.97 16.25
N CYS A 494 -4.58 15.41 17.47
CA CYS A 494 -3.60 14.84 18.38
C CYS A 494 -4.32 14.11 19.50
N SER A 495 -3.95 12.87 19.77
CA SER A 495 -4.53 12.01 20.80
C SER A 495 -3.50 11.70 21.88
N ASN A 496 -3.97 11.24 23.03
CA ASN A 496 -3.10 10.64 24.05
C ASN A 496 -2.83 9.15 23.71
N GLY A 497 -1.97 8.50 24.52
CA GLY A 497 -1.61 7.09 24.31
C GLY A 497 -2.76 6.07 24.51
N THR A 498 -3.99 6.53 24.76
CA THR A 498 -5.21 5.70 24.87
C THR A 498 -6.27 6.14 23.87
N GLY A 499 -5.90 6.78 22.78
CA GLY A 499 -6.81 7.19 21.72
C GLY A 499 -7.74 8.37 22.03
N THR A 500 -7.64 8.98 23.23
CA THR A 500 -8.49 10.13 23.57
C THR A 500 -7.99 11.37 22.84
N LYS A 501 -8.85 11.97 22.03
CA LYS A 501 -8.56 13.22 21.31
C LYS A 501 -8.26 14.36 22.29
N LEU A 502 -7.10 14.97 22.15
CA LEU A 502 -6.66 16.14 22.93
C LEU A 502 -6.95 17.45 22.18
N THR A 503 -6.63 17.50 20.89
CA THR A 503 -6.83 18.67 20.04
C THR A 503 -7.38 18.29 18.68
N SER A 504 -7.92 19.28 17.95
CA SER A 504 -8.35 19.17 16.55
C SER A 504 -7.27 19.65 15.56
N THR A 505 -6.00 19.48 15.92
CA THR A 505 -4.82 19.81 15.13
C THR A 505 -3.79 18.68 15.29
N LEU A 506 -2.83 18.62 14.40
CA LEU A 506 -1.69 17.71 14.52
C LEU A 506 -0.97 17.86 15.86
N CYS A 507 -0.31 16.81 16.30
CA CYS A 507 0.54 16.83 17.48
C CYS A 507 1.73 17.79 17.29
N PRO A 508 2.27 18.36 18.38
CA PRO A 508 3.55 19.05 18.29
C PRO A 508 4.66 18.09 17.82
N SER A 509 5.62 18.61 17.06
CA SER A 509 6.78 17.83 16.58
C SER A 509 7.64 17.22 17.70
N SER A 510 7.49 17.70 18.93
CA SER A 510 8.11 17.06 20.11
C SER A 510 7.41 15.77 20.55
N VAL A 511 6.20 15.49 20.03
CA VAL A 511 5.42 14.28 20.31
C VAL A 511 5.45 13.36 19.12
N VAL A 512 5.20 13.90 17.92
CA VAL A 512 5.28 13.17 16.65
C VAL A 512 6.26 13.92 15.73
N PRO A 513 7.54 13.56 15.74
CA PRO A 513 8.54 14.19 14.88
C PRO A 513 8.33 13.76 13.41
N VAL A 514 8.60 14.70 12.51
CA VAL A 514 8.68 14.45 11.07
C VAL A 514 10.14 14.60 10.67
N TYR A 515 10.78 13.48 10.35
CA TYR A 515 12.17 13.46 9.91
C TYR A 515 12.27 13.67 8.41
N SER A 516 13.45 14.04 7.95
CA SER A 516 13.81 14.16 6.55
C SER A 516 14.33 12.81 6.02
N THR A 517 14.62 12.74 4.73
CA THR A 517 15.24 11.59 4.07
C THR A 517 16.55 12.01 3.40
N PRO A 518 17.41 11.07 2.99
CA PRO A 518 18.62 11.39 2.22
C PRO A 518 18.36 12.25 1.00
N ARG A 519 17.21 12.03 0.32
CA ARG A 519 16.82 12.83 -0.85
C ARG A 519 16.29 14.20 -0.50
N MET A 520 15.52 14.34 0.56
CA MET A 520 15.11 15.66 1.06
C MET A 520 16.33 16.48 1.50
N VAL A 521 17.34 15.86 2.12
CA VAL A 521 18.63 16.49 2.41
C VAL A 521 19.38 16.88 1.13
N ALA A 522 19.21 16.11 0.05
CA ALA A 522 19.75 16.44 -1.28
C ALA A 522 18.93 17.49 -2.05
N GLY A 523 17.78 17.92 -1.52
CA GLY A 523 16.96 19.00 -2.06
C GLY A 523 15.60 18.59 -2.63
N GLU A 524 15.21 17.32 -2.54
CA GLU A 524 13.88 16.87 -2.93
C GLU A 524 12.79 17.43 -2.02
N ALA A 525 11.59 17.63 -2.55
CA ALA A 525 10.43 18.04 -1.76
C ALA A 525 9.90 16.87 -0.91
N ILE A 526 9.07 17.19 0.09
CA ILE A 526 8.43 16.18 0.95
C ILE A 526 7.53 15.19 0.18
N THR A 527 7.15 15.50 -1.06
CA THR A 527 6.40 14.57 -1.93
C THR A 527 7.16 13.27 -2.18
N THR A 528 8.50 13.29 -2.18
CA THR A 528 9.40 12.14 -2.36
C THR A 528 8.96 11.17 -3.46
N ASP A 529 8.50 11.71 -4.58
CA ASP A 529 7.97 10.96 -5.71
C ASP A 529 8.84 11.06 -6.98
N GLN A 530 10.04 11.62 -6.86
CA GLN A 530 10.97 11.73 -7.97
C GLN A 530 12.09 10.69 -7.89
N ASN A 531 11.82 9.43 -8.24
CA ASN A 531 12.87 8.41 -8.23
C ASN A 531 14.06 8.81 -9.12
N LYS A 532 13.80 9.44 -10.25
CA LYS A 532 14.83 9.99 -11.14
C LYS A 532 14.61 11.48 -11.39
N CYS A 533 15.53 12.29 -10.92
CA CYS A 533 15.47 13.75 -11.07
C CYS A 533 15.82 14.22 -12.49
N ALA A 534 15.32 15.39 -12.89
CA ALA A 534 15.86 16.13 -14.00
C ALA A 534 17.27 16.64 -13.67
N LEU A 535 18.21 16.54 -14.60
CA LEU A 535 19.60 16.94 -14.35
C LEU A 535 19.89 18.36 -14.88
N VAL A 536 20.70 19.09 -14.12
CA VAL A 536 21.29 20.38 -14.53
C VAL A 536 22.80 20.33 -14.41
N PRO A 537 23.54 21.12 -15.22
CA PRO A 537 24.99 21.20 -15.08
C PRO A 537 25.42 21.63 -13.69
N LEU A 538 26.47 21.00 -13.17
CA LEU A 538 27.06 21.36 -11.90
C LEU A 538 27.52 22.84 -11.92
N ASN A 539 27.06 23.64 -10.95
CA ASN A 539 27.37 25.05 -10.86
C ASN A 539 28.05 25.36 -9.52
N ARG A 540 29.31 25.81 -9.56
CA ARG A 540 30.10 26.11 -8.37
C ARG A 540 29.49 27.25 -7.52
N GLY A 541 28.78 28.18 -8.18
CA GLY A 541 28.15 29.31 -7.50
C GLY A 541 26.83 28.98 -6.75
N SER A 542 26.29 27.77 -6.91
CA SER A 542 25.07 27.37 -6.21
C SER A 542 25.31 26.86 -4.78
N TYR A 543 26.56 26.63 -4.40
CA TYR A 543 26.91 26.16 -3.06
C TYR A 543 27.21 27.32 -2.13
N LYS A 544 26.79 27.21 -0.87
CA LYS A 544 27.08 28.20 0.19
C LYS A 544 28.51 28.10 0.71
N VAL A 545 29.25 27.09 0.34
CA VAL A 545 30.64 26.84 0.77
C VAL A 545 31.60 26.90 -0.42
N GLY A 546 32.86 27.22 -0.13
CA GLY A 546 33.90 27.24 -1.15
C GLY A 546 34.60 25.91 -1.31
N PHE A 547 34.84 25.49 -2.55
CA PHE A 547 35.63 24.31 -2.89
C PHE A 547 37.03 24.74 -3.39
N THR A 548 38.05 23.96 -3.08
CA THR A 548 39.32 24.02 -3.80
C THR A 548 39.16 23.59 -5.24
N ASN A 549 40.13 23.88 -6.11
CA ASN A 549 40.07 23.41 -7.51
C ASN A 549 40.11 21.87 -7.63
N ALA A 550 40.84 21.21 -6.72
CA ALA A 550 40.92 19.76 -6.67
C ALA A 550 39.55 19.13 -6.27
N GLN A 551 38.91 19.66 -5.23
CA GLN A 551 37.58 19.25 -4.80
C GLN A 551 36.54 19.45 -5.91
N TRP A 552 36.58 20.61 -6.57
CA TRP A 552 35.68 20.90 -7.66
C TRP A 552 35.85 19.93 -8.85
N ALA A 553 37.09 19.65 -9.22
CA ALA A 553 37.37 18.67 -10.27
C ALA A 553 36.90 17.24 -9.90
N ALA A 554 36.99 16.87 -8.61
CA ALA A 554 36.47 15.61 -8.12
C ALA A 554 34.93 15.55 -8.18
N LEU A 555 34.23 16.63 -7.81
CA LEU A 555 32.76 16.73 -7.96
C LEU A 555 32.33 16.66 -9.43
N GLN A 556 33.03 17.33 -10.34
CA GLN A 556 32.74 17.23 -11.78
C GLN A 556 32.91 15.80 -12.31
N LYS A 557 33.83 15.03 -11.73
CA LYS A 557 34.01 13.62 -12.06
C LYS A 557 32.91 12.74 -11.43
N ALA A 558 32.44 13.06 -10.23
CA ALA A 558 31.36 12.36 -9.56
C ALA A 558 30.01 12.57 -10.26
N PHE A 559 29.80 13.76 -10.84
CA PHE A 559 28.57 14.14 -11.52
C PHE A 559 28.78 14.49 -13.00
N PRO A 560 29.20 13.53 -13.82
CA PRO A 560 29.58 13.79 -15.21
C PRO A 560 28.40 14.23 -16.09
N THR A 561 27.18 13.87 -15.72
CA THR A 561 25.93 14.23 -16.43
C THR A 561 25.18 15.38 -15.78
N GLY A 562 25.63 15.85 -14.62
CA GLY A 562 24.98 16.91 -13.85
C GLY A 562 24.42 16.44 -12.50
N VAL A 563 23.71 17.34 -11.84
CA VAL A 563 23.11 17.13 -10.53
C VAL A 563 21.60 17.34 -10.60
N CYS A 564 20.87 16.80 -9.62
CA CYS A 564 19.43 16.92 -9.54
C CYS A 564 18.94 18.36 -9.48
N ASP A 565 17.93 18.67 -10.28
CA ASP A 565 17.11 19.88 -10.19
C ASP A 565 15.68 19.49 -9.78
N TYR A 566 15.46 19.36 -8.50
CA TYR A 566 14.14 18.99 -7.94
C TYR A 566 13.07 20.10 -8.08
N SER A 567 13.41 21.25 -8.65
CA SER A 567 12.41 22.27 -9.03
C SER A 567 11.63 21.91 -10.30
N LYS A 568 12.05 20.87 -11.00
CA LYS A 568 11.41 20.34 -12.20
C LYS A 568 10.74 18.99 -11.89
N PRO A 569 9.75 18.60 -12.68
CA PRO A 569 9.24 17.23 -12.64
C PRO A 569 10.36 16.20 -12.82
N GLY A 570 10.23 15.06 -12.18
CA GLY A 570 11.12 13.93 -12.40
C GLY A 570 11.11 13.42 -13.85
N VAL A 571 12.16 12.72 -14.24
CA VAL A 571 12.21 12.08 -15.56
C VAL A 571 11.12 11.01 -15.63
N SER A 572 10.38 11.00 -16.73
CA SER A 572 9.24 10.11 -16.98
C SER A 572 8.10 10.21 -15.95
N GLN A 573 8.17 11.18 -15.01
CA GLN A 573 7.10 11.42 -14.04
C GLN A 573 5.81 11.82 -14.77
N GLN A 574 4.76 11.08 -14.50
CA GLN A 574 3.45 11.25 -15.13
C GLN A 574 2.35 10.77 -14.21
N PRO A 575 1.09 11.24 -14.41
CA PRO A 575 -0.04 10.75 -13.64
C PRO A 575 -0.23 9.23 -13.79
N THR A 576 -0.58 8.57 -12.71
CA THR A 576 -1.06 7.20 -12.73
C THR A 576 -2.33 7.12 -13.56
N VAL A 577 -2.38 6.17 -14.49
CA VAL A 577 -3.50 5.97 -15.42
C VAL A 577 -4.52 5.04 -14.77
N PRO A 578 -5.76 5.50 -14.56
CA PRO A 578 -6.78 4.63 -13.98
C PRO A 578 -7.00 3.36 -14.79
N TRP A 579 -7.25 2.26 -14.09
CA TRP A 579 -7.55 0.99 -14.70
C TRP A 579 -8.71 1.09 -15.71
N LEU A 580 -8.72 0.22 -16.72
CA LEU A 580 -9.60 0.26 -17.89
C LEU A 580 -9.45 1.52 -18.77
N THR A 581 -8.32 2.19 -18.71
CA THR A 581 -7.98 3.23 -19.67
C THR A 581 -7.27 2.62 -20.88
N TYR A 582 -7.90 2.71 -22.04
CA TYR A 582 -7.34 2.23 -23.30
C TYR A 582 -6.68 3.39 -24.05
N GLN A 583 -5.42 3.24 -24.39
CA GLN A 583 -4.63 4.27 -25.07
C GLN A 583 -4.00 3.74 -26.35
N THR A 584 -3.75 4.63 -27.29
CA THR A 584 -2.84 4.33 -28.40
C THR A 584 -1.40 4.23 -27.89
N PRO A 585 -0.47 3.61 -28.66
CA PRO A 585 0.94 3.63 -28.30
C PRO A 585 1.55 5.03 -28.12
N ALA A 586 0.92 6.07 -28.66
CA ALA A 586 1.31 7.47 -28.49
C ALA A 586 0.62 8.14 -27.27
N GLY A 587 -0.02 7.38 -26.38
CA GLY A 587 -0.67 7.89 -25.16
C GLY A 587 -2.02 8.58 -25.37
N LYS A 588 -2.57 8.57 -26.60
CA LYS A 588 -3.93 9.12 -26.81
C LYS A 588 -4.98 8.17 -26.23
N VAL A 589 -5.75 8.64 -25.25
CA VAL A 589 -6.85 7.90 -24.66
C VAL A 589 -7.94 7.64 -25.72
N ILE A 590 -8.32 6.37 -25.88
CA ILE A 590 -9.40 5.90 -26.77
C ILE A 590 -10.67 5.69 -25.95
N TYR A 591 -10.55 5.11 -24.76
CA TYR A 591 -11.63 4.81 -23.83
C TYR A 591 -11.13 4.87 -22.39
N GLY A 592 -11.98 5.27 -21.43
CA GLY A 592 -11.55 5.46 -20.05
C GLY A 592 -10.79 6.78 -19.85
N GLY A 593 -9.72 6.76 -19.06
CA GLY A 593 -8.85 7.92 -18.76
C GLY A 593 -9.49 8.93 -17.81
N ARG A 594 -10.60 8.58 -17.21
CA ARG A 594 -11.18 9.26 -16.05
C ARG A 594 -11.18 8.26 -14.92
N ALA A 595 -10.88 8.72 -13.73
CA ALA A 595 -11.18 7.93 -12.57
C ALA A 595 -12.62 7.43 -12.71
N LEU A 596 -12.80 6.14 -12.58
CA LEU A 596 -14.14 5.58 -12.51
C LEU A 596 -14.78 6.21 -11.27
N GLY A 597 -15.96 6.78 -11.40
CA GLY A 597 -16.80 7.09 -10.24
C GLY A 597 -16.92 5.87 -9.32
N ALA A 598 -17.78 5.93 -8.33
CA ALA A 598 -18.10 4.72 -7.55
C ALA A 598 -18.15 3.51 -8.48
N PRO A 599 -17.58 2.34 -8.09
CA PRO A 599 -17.54 1.19 -8.98
C PRO A 599 -18.93 0.97 -9.55
N PRO A 600 -19.04 0.54 -10.82
CA PRO A 600 -20.33 0.14 -11.33
C PRO A 600 -20.87 -0.90 -10.34
N VAL A 601 -21.94 -0.53 -9.66
CA VAL A 601 -22.61 -1.44 -8.73
C VAL A 601 -23.18 -2.53 -9.59
N SER A 602 -22.62 -3.73 -9.52
CA SER A 602 -23.31 -4.89 -10.05
C SER A 602 -24.63 -5.01 -9.34
N VAL A 603 -25.70 -5.03 -10.10
CA VAL A 603 -27.02 -5.22 -9.53
C VAL A 603 -27.27 -6.72 -9.51
N PRO A 604 -27.51 -7.34 -8.35
CA PRO A 604 -27.83 -8.77 -8.27
C PRO A 604 -28.93 -9.12 -9.25
N PHE A 605 -28.86 -10.30 -9.83
CA PHE A 605 -29.95 -10.81 -10.66
C PHE A 605 -31.27 -10.72 -9.90
N GLY A 606 -32.26 -10.11 -10.49
CA GLY A 606 -33.60 -10.09 -9.91
C GLY A 606 -34.15 -11.50 -9.73
N PRO A 607 -35.18 -11.72 -8.89
CA PRO A 607 -35.78 -13.03 -8.72
C PRO A 607 -36.15 -13.63 -10.09
N PRO A 608 -35.92 -14.93 -10.33
CA PRO A 608 -36.24 -15.57 -11.60
C PRO A 608 -37.67 -15.22 -11.95
N ALA A 609 -37.88 -14.75 -13.16
CA ALA A 609 -39.22 -14.40 -13.64
C ALA A 609 -40.14 -15.61 -13.37
N ARG A 610 -41.20 -15.41 -12.55
CA ARG A 610 -42.16 -16.45 -12.30
C ARG A 610 -42.65 -16.92 -13.66
N ASP A 611 -42.41 -18.19 -13.99
CA ASP A 611 -42.90 -18.80 -15.19
C ASP A 611 -44.45 -18.64 -15.17
N ARG A 612 -44.92 -17.63 -15.88
CA ARG A 612 -46.36 -17.49 -16.11
C ARG A 612 -46.73 -18.65 -17.03
N GLY A 613 -47.09 -19.76 -16.39
CA GLY A 613 -47.48 -20.98 -17.08
C GLY A 613 -48.26 -20.65 -18.35
N ARG A 614 -47.71 -21.06 -19.48
CA ARG A 614 -48.46 -21.06 -20.75
C ARG A 614 -49.70 -21.91 -20.52
N GLY A 615 -50.79 -21.22 -20.22
CA GLY A 615 -52.10 -21.88 -20.23
C GLY A 615 -52.29 -22.51 -21.60
N HIS A 616 -52.23 -23.82 -21.63
CA HIS A 616 -52.68 -24.57 -22.77
C HIS A 616 -54.17 -24.23 -23.01
N ARG A 617 -54.41 -23.34 -23.97
CA ARG A 617 -55.73 -23.27 -24.57
C ARG A 617 -55.91 -24.54 -25.41
N ARG A 618 -56.84 -25.36 -24.97
CA ARG A 618 -57.48 -26.39 -25.82
C ARG A 618 -58.34 -25.71 -26.90
#